data_8d68e63f3b951253ebfcf1a85afccc7b
#
_entry.id   8d68e63f3b951253ebfcf1a85afccc7b
#
_cell.length_a   1.000
_cell.length_b   1.000
_cell.length_c   1.000
_cell.angle_alpha   90.00
_cell.angle_beta   90.00
_cell.angle_gamma   90.00
#
_symmetry.space_group_name_H-M   'P 1'
#
loop_
_entity.id
_entity.type
_entity.pdbx_description
1 polymer ?
#
loop_
_entity_poly.entity_id
_entity_poly.type
_entity_poly.pdbx_seq_one_letter_code
_entity_poly.pdbx_strand_id
1 'polypeptide(L)'
;MTTPDVVIVGGGIGGGALAKNLAEASVAVLVLERTQEYADVVRGEWIAPWGIPETKALGVYPIYRANGGHHVTRHVSYDEDIPPRLAEKAAFDLTTLMPDNPGPLCIGHPSMCNLLNQSATAAGATVLRGVSNTRVTPGSPPTVTFDHQGETTTLRPRLVVGADGRHGKTAEQIGAKLQQDEPHHRFSGMLVDNVPEWREDTQFISTEGDVNVLAFPQGGGRIRLYIGFALEQKTRLAGAQGPQRFLEAFRLNSVPGSDAIAAGRPIGPCLVYPNNDTWIDEPFAEGVVLIGDAAGRNDPITGQGLSITHRDVRIVRDILLGDSNWSTDAFVPYGAERKERMRRLRIAARITAILDAEFDAAARERRGRAAERRRAMAPESLAILTPFIGPDALPPEPYSDAAVAAFLA
;
A
#
# COMPACT_ATOMS: atom_id res chain seq x y z
N MET A 1 -20.12 28.86 5.93
CA MET A 1 -19.26 28.28 4.88
C MET A 1 -20.10 28.08 3.63
N THR A 2 -19.60 28.42 2.46
CA THR A 2 -20.23 28.00 1.19
C THR A 2 -20.17 26.48 1.11
N THR A 3 -21.22 25.85 0.60
CA THR A 3 -21.26 24.38 0.46
C THR A 3 -20.15 23.95 -0.52
N PRO A 4 -19.23 23.04 -0.15
CA PRO A 4 -18.20 22.55 -1.07
C PRO A 4 -18.83 21.68 -2.17
N ASP A 5 -18.20 21.62 -3.34
CA ASP A 5 -18.60 20.67 -4.40
C ASP A 5 -18.33 19.24 -3.96
N VAL A 6 -17.14 19.01 -3.37
CA VAL A 6 -16.69 17.69 -2.93
C VAL A 6 -16.33 17.71 -1.45
N VAL A 7 -16.85 16.75 -0.68
CA VAL A 7 -16.37 16.46 0.68
C VAL A 7 -15.58 15.15 0.64
N ILE A 8 -14.33 15.18 1.11
CA ILE A 8 -13.46 14.02 1.21
C ILE A 8 -13.37 13.59 2.67
N VAL A 9 -13.81 12.38 2.98
CA VAL A 9 -13.73 11.80 4.33
C VAL A 9 -12.42 11.02 4.45
N GLY A 10 -11.48 11.58 5.21
CA GLY A 10 -10.11 11.07 5.40
C GLY A 10 -9.06 11.90 4.64
N GLY A 11 -8.13 12.50 5.38
CA GLY A 11 -7.01 13.30 4.86
C GLY A 11 -5.71 12.51 4.71
N GLY A 12 -5.77 11.18 4.59
CA GLY A 12 -4.61 10.33 4.31
C GLY A 12 -4.07 10.53 2.90
N ILE A 13 -3.28 9.55 2.42
CA ILE A 13 -2.62 9.61 1.10
C ILE A 13 -3.64 9.84 -0.03
N GLY A 14 -4.72 9.04 -0.08
CA GLY A 14 -5.72 9.15 -1.14
C GLY A 14 -6.49 10.48 -1.08
N GLY A 15 -7.01 10.81 0.11
CA GLY A 15 -7.79 12.05 0.27
C GLY A 15 -6.98 13.32 0.05
N GLY A 16 -5.75 13.38 0.58
CA GLY A 16 -4.86 14.52 0.38
C GLY A 16 -4.43 14.71 -1.08
N ALA A 17 -4.09 13.61 -1.78
CA ALA A 17 -3.71 13.66 -3.19
C ALA A 17 -4.89 14.09 -4.08
N LEU A 18 -6.10 13.55 -3.82
CA LEU A 18 -7.29 13.94 -4.56
C LEU A 18 -7.66 15.40 -4.30
N ALA A 19 -7.66 15.83 -3.02
CA ALA A 19 -7.98 17.21 -2.64
C ALA A 19 -7.06 18.22 -3.33
N LYS A 20 -5.74 17.94 -3.37
CA LYS A 20 -4.77 18.76 -4.10
C LYS A 20 -5.16 18.92 -5.57
N ASN A 21 -5.39 17.80 -6.26
CA ASN A 21 -5.66 17.81 -7.69
C ASN A 21 -6.99 18.51 -8.03
N LEU A 22 -8.03 18.29 -7.24
CA LEU A 22 -9.34 18.93 -7.46
C LEU A 22 -9.28 20.43 -7.17
N ALA A 23 -8.60 20.84 -6.10
CA ALA A 23 -8.45 22.26 -5.74
C ALA A 23 -7.61 23.02 -6.79
N GLU A 24 -6.55 22.41 -7.35
CA GLU A 24 -5.78 22.98 -8.47
C GLU A 24 -6.64 23.20 -9.71
N ALA A 25 -7.69 22.40 -9.89
CA ALA A 25 -8.69 22.56 -10.95
C ALA A 25 -9.87 23.48 -10.54
N SER A 26 -9.74 24.22 -9.43
CA SER A 26 -10.77 25.16 -8.92
C SER A 26 -12.07 24.50 -8.48
N VAL A 27 -12.08 23.21 -8.15
CA VAL A 27 -13.21 22.54 -7.50
C VAL A 27 -13.20 22.90 -6.01
N ALA A 28 -14.33 23.27 -5.43
CA ALA A 28 -14.45 23.57 -4.01
C ALA A 28 -14.41 22.29 -3.18
N VAL A 29 -13.29 22.05 -2.46
CA VAL A 29 -13.02 20.81 -1.71
C VAL A 29 -12.94 21.07 -0.21
N LEU A 30 -13.62 20.22 0.57
CA LEU A 30 -13.47 20.12 2.01
C LEU A 30 -12.97 18.69 2.37
N VAL A 31 -11.85 18.63 3.08
CA VAL A 31 -11.31 17.39 3.65
C VAL A 31 -11.63 17.30 5.13
N LEU A 32 -12.19 16.18 5.56
CA LEU A 32 -12.51 15.87 6.95
C LEU A 32 -11.54 14.81 7.46
N GLU A 33 -10.56 15.19 8.28
CA GLU A 33 -9.55 14.30 8.83
C GLU A 33 -9.73 14.14 10.35
N ARG A 34 -9.82 12.89 10.80
CA ARG A 34 -9.96 12.56 12.22
C ARG A 34 -8.69 12.85 13.02
N THR A 35 -7.55 12.63 12.41
CA THR A 35 -6.24 12.70 13.07
C THR A 35 -5.77 14.15 13.15
N GLN A 36 -5.35 14.60 14.34
CA GLN A 36 -4.71 15.91 14.51
C GLN A 36 -3.29 15.89 13.96
N GLU A 37 -2.52 14.85 14.33
CA GLU A 37 -1.13 14.67 13.91
C GLU A 37 -0.94 13.24 13.37
N TYR A 38 -0.32 13.11 12.20
CA TYR A 38 -0.01 11.80 11.64
C TYR A 38 1.19 11.18 12.35
N ALA A 39 0.99 10.01 12.95
CA ALA A 39 2.02 9.21 13.56
C ALA A 39 2.42 8.02 12.68
N ASP A 40 3.60 7.47 12.91
CA ASP A 40 3.98 6.18 12.33
C ASP A 40 3.11 5.06 12.93
N VAL A 41 2.33 4.42 12.08
CA VAL A 41 1.45 3.30 12.45
C VAL A 41 1.81 2.04 11.64
N VAL A 42 3.08 1.96 11.21
CA VAL A 42 3.62 0.84 10.42
C VAL A 42 2.76 0.60 9.17
N ARG A 43 2.55 1.65 8.41
CA ARG A 43 1.85 1.59 7.12
C ARG A 43 2.85 1.52 5.99
N GLY A 44 2.34 1.19 4.79
CA GLY A 44 3.12 1.13 3.58
C GLY A 44 3.89 2.42 3.31
N GLU A 45 5.17 2.28 3.03
CA GLU A 45 6.10 3.38 2.74
C GLU A 45 6.90 3.10 1.47
N TRP A 46 6.44 2.14 0.67
CA TRP A 46 7.04 1.73 -0.58
C TRP A 46 6.01 1.87 -1.71
N ILE A 47 6.32 2.70 -2.69
CA ILE A 47 5.53 2.86 -3.91
C ILE A 47 6.18 1.99 -4.98
N ALA A 48 5.45 1.00 -5.47
CA ALA A 48 5.93 0.07 -6.48
C ALA A 48 6.35 0.79 -7.78
N PRO A 49 7.22 0.21 -8.61
CA PRO A 49 7.60 0.82 -9.89
C PRO A 49 6.40 1.23 -10.74
N TRP A 50 5.36 0.38 -10.84
CA TRP A 50 4.15 0.71 -11.59
C TRP A 50 3.29 1.83 -10.97
N GLY A 51 3.49 2.14 -9.68
CA GLY A 51 2.83 3.27 -9.02
C GLY A 51 3.52 4.62 -9.28
N ILE A 52 4.78 4.63 -9.74
CA ILE A 52 5.52 5.87 -10.01
C ILE A 52 4.86 6.70 -11.11
N PRO A 53 4.45 6.14 -12.27
CA PRO A 53 3.68 6.88 -13.26
C PRO A 53 2.40 7.52 -12.71
N GLU A 54 1.69 6.84 -11.80
CA GLU A 54 0.49 7.37 -11.15
C GLU A 54 0.82 8.62 -10.30
N THR A 55 1.92 8.57 -9.52
CA THR A 55 2.37 9.73 -8.73
C THR A 55 2.81 10.90 -9.60
N LYS A 56 3.45 10.63 -10.75
CA LYS A 56 3.82 11.65 -11.75
C LYS A 56 2.57 12.29 -12.36
N ALA A 57 1.59 11.50 -12.78
CA ALA A 57 0.33 11.97 -13.34
C ALA A 57 -0.49 12.84 -12.37
N LEU A 58 -0.37 12.58 -11.07
CA LEU A 58 -1.00 13.37 -9.99
C LEU A 58 -0.18 14.61 -9.59
N GLY A 59 1.02 14.81 -10.13
CA GLY A 59 1.90 15.91 -9.73
C GLY A 59 2.42 15.80 -8.29
N VAL A 60 2.34 14.63 -7.66
CA VAL A 60 2.81 14.42 -6.27
C VAL A 60 4.22 13.85 -6.22
N TYR A 61 4.72 13.24 -7.30
CA TYR A 61 6.07 12.70 -7.36
C TYR A 61 7.17 13.73 -7.04
N PRO A 62 7.20 14.95 -7.64
CA PRO A 62 8.23 15.94 -7.30
C PRO A 62 8.13 16.38 -5.84
N ILE A 63 6.94 16.41 -5.24
CA ILE A 63 6.74 16.73 -3.83
C ILE A 63 7.43 15.68 -2.95
N TYR A 64 7.20 14.40 -3.23
CA TYR A 64 7.82 13.31 -2.51
C TYR A 64 9.34 13.31 -2.64
N ARG A 65 9.86 13.49 -3.86
CA ARG A 65 11.30 13.54 -4.13
C ARG A 65 12.00 14.68 -3.40
N ALA A 66 11.42 15.86 -3.39
CA ALA A 66 11.99 17.02 -2.72
C ALA A 66 11.97 16.91 -1.18
N ASN A 67 11.20 15.97 -0.61
CA ASN A 67 10.99 15.84 0.83
C ASN A 67 11.38 14.46 1.38
N GLY A 68 12.48 13.91 0.90
CA GLY A 68 13.10 12.69 1.45
C GLY A 68 12.64 11.38 0.80
N GLY A 69 11.91 11.46 -0.30
CA GLY A 69 11.61 10.26 -1.11
C GLY A 69 12.89 9.64 -1.67
N HIS A 70 13.15 8.39 -1.33
CA HIS A 70 14.37 7.65 -1.67
C HIS A 70 14.05 6.51 -2.64
N HIS A 71 14.80 6.44 -3.77
CA HIS A 71 14.68 5.32 -4.69
C HIS A 71 15.62 4.19 -4.31
N VAL A 72 15.09 2.97 -4.39
CA VAL A 72 15.90 1.75 -4.38
C VAL A 72 15.95 1.19 -5.81
N THR A 73 17.12 0.81 -6.27
CA THR A 73 17.33 0.41 -7.66
C THR A 73 17.62 -1.07 -7.83
N ARG A 74 17.93 -1.75 -6.73
CA ARG A 74 18.32 -3.16 -6.73
C ARG A 74 17.44 -3.97 -5.80
N HIS A 75 16.98 -5.15 -6.26
CA HIS A 75 16.24 -6.11 -5.45
C HIS A 75 16.99 -7.44 -5.37
N VAL A 76 17.09 -7.99 -4.16
CA VAL A 76 17.65 -9.31 -3.92
C VAL A 76 16.61 -10.17 -3.20
N SER A 77 16.33 -11.35 -3.74
CA SER A 77 15.53 -12.38 -3.05
C SER A 77 16.50 -13.42 -2.48
N TYR A 78 16.63 -13.42 -1.16
CA TYR A 78 17.41 -14.42 -0.43
C TYR A 78 16.48 -15.55 0.06
N ASP A 79 17.06 -16.70 0.34
CA ASP A 79 16.37 -17.85 0.93
C ASP A 79 17.43 -18.72 1.66
N GLU A 80 17.03 -19.38 2.73
CA GLU A 80 17.93 -20.24 3.53
C GLU A 80 18.57 -21.39 2.74
N ASP A 81 17.95 -21.82 1.63
CA ASP A 81 18.44 -22.90 0.76
C ASP A 81 19.26 -22.38 -0.44
N ILE A 82 19.36 -21.07 -0.61
CA ILE A 82 20.10 -20.44 -1.71
C ILE A 82 21.38 -19.80 -1.18
N PRO A 83 22.57 -20.27 -1.60
CA PRO A 83 23.81 -19.59 -1.22
C PRO A 83 23.76 -18.09 -1.52
N PRO A 84 24.11 -17.19 -0.56
CA PRO A 84 23.99 -15.75 -0.72
C PRO A 84 24.61 -15.20 -2.00
N ARG A 85 25.76 -15.73 -2.42
CA ARG A 85 26.44 -15.36 -3.69
C ARG A 85 25.55 -15.60 -4.93
N LEU A 86 24.68 -16.63 -4.89
CA LEU A 86 23.79 -16.92 -6.01
C LEU A 86 22.58 -15.98 -5.99
N ALA A 87 22.03 -15.68 -4.82
CA ALA A 87 20.97 -14.68 -4.65
C ALA A 87 21.47 -13.30 -5.14
N GLU A 88 22.67 -12.88 -4.75
CA GLU A 88 23.31 -11.64 -5.19
C GLU A 88 23.51 -11.58 -6.71
N LYS A 89 23.92 -12.69 -7.33
CA LYS A 89 24.08 -12.80 -8.79
C LYS A 89 22.75 -12.74 -9.52
N ALA A 90 21.67 -13.24 -8.89
CA ALA A 90 20.32 -13.24 -9.43
C ALA A 90 19.55 -11.95 -9.11
N ALA A 91 20.17 -11.01 -8.40
CA ALA A 91 19.57 -9.71 -8.13
C ALA A 91 19.18 -9.01 -9.43
N PHE A 92 18.07 -8.31 -9.42
CA PHE A 92 17.62 -7.58 -10.61
C PHE A 92 17.56 -6.08 -10.36
N ASP A 93 17.82 -5.34 -11.44
CA ASP A 93 17.75 -3.89 -11.48
C ASP A 93 16.29 -3.45 -11.63
N LEU A 94 15.76 -2.79 -10.61
CA LEU A 94 14.38 -2.32 -10.57
C LEU A 94 14.10 -1.16 -11.55
N THR A 95 15.16 -0.50 -12.04
CA THR A 95 15.03 0.58 -13.02
C THR A 95 14.75 0.08 -14.43
N THR A 96 15.02 -1.20 -14.70
CA THR A 96 14.80 -1.84 -16.00
C THR A 96 13.40 -2.39 -16.21
N LEU A 97 12.58 -2.41 -15.15
CA LEU A 97 11.25 -3.03 -15.18
C LEU A 97 10.22 -2.23 -15.99
N MET A 98 10.42 -0.93 -16.11
CA MET A 98 9.52 -0.03 -16.84
C MET A 98 10.31 1.11 -17.48
N PRO A 99 9.94 1.57 -18.68
CA PRO A 99 10.56 2.73 -19.32
C PRO A 99 10.51 3.98 -18.41
N ASP A 100 11.59 4.76 -18.39
CA ASP A 100 11.71 6.04 -17.67
C ASP A 100 11.35 5.97 -16.17
N ASN A 101 11.54 4.80 -15.55
CA ASN A 101 11.22 4.54 -14.17
C ASN A 101 12.50 4.42 -13.33
N PRO A 102 12.71 5.27 -12.32
CA PRO A 102 13.90 5.22 -11.46
C PRO A 102 13.85 4.13 -10.39
N GLY A 103 12.95 3.17 -10.48
CA GLY A 103 12.66 2.15 -9.47
C GLY A 103 11.59 2.60 -8.47
N PRO A 104 11.24 1.75 -7.50
CA PRO A 104 10.27 2.07 -6.46
C PRO A 104 10.73 3.24 -5.60
N LEU A 105 9.78 3.94 -4.96
CA LEU A 105 10.04 5.08 -4.10
C LEU A 105 9.67 4.76 -2.66
N CYS A 106 10.62 4.92 -1.74
CA CYS A 106 10.43 4.80 -0.30
C CYS A 106 10.29 6.19 0.34
N ILE A 107 9.24 6.41 1.12
CA ILE A 107 9.01 7.66 1.85
C ILE A 107 8.07 7.40 3.03
N GLY A 108 8.34 8.03 4.19
CA GLY A 108 7.56 7.85 5.41
C GLY A 108 6.09 8.23 5.24
N HIS A 109 5.18 7.40 5.70
CA HIS A 109 3.73 7.61 5.62
C HIS A 109 3.28 8.94 6.26
N PRO A 110 3.72 9.32 7.49
CA PRO A 110 3.35 10.60 8.08
C PRO A 110 3.80 11.80 7.25
N SER A 111 5.00 11.74 6.66
CA SER A 111 5.52 12.77 5.76
C SER A 111 4.63 12.95 4.54
N MET A 112 4.29 11.85 3.86
CA MET A 112 3.39 11.90 2.70
C MET A 112 2.04 12.55 3.04
N CYS A 113 1.40 12.13 4.14
CA CYS A 113 0.11 12.68 4.55
C CYS A 113 0.20 14.19 4.81
N ASN A 114 1.24 14.65 5.53
CA ASN A 114 1.44 16.07 5.81
C ASN A 114 1.68 16.88 4.53
N LEU A 115 2.58 16.42 3.66
CA LEU A 115 2.92 17.08 2.39
C LEU A 115 1.70 17.22 1.47
N LEU A 116 0.89 16.17 1.36
CA LEU A 116 -0.30 16.19 0.52
C LEU A 116 -1.37 17.14 1.06
N ASN A 117 -1.62 17.15 2.38
CA ASN A 117 -2.58 18.08 2.97
C ASN A 117 -2.10 19.54 2.89
N GLN A 118 -0.80 19.80 3.09
CA GLN A 118 -0.23 21.14 2.88
C GLN A 118 -0.39 21.57 1.42
N SER A 119 -0.10 20.70 0.47
CA SER A 119 -0.28 20.98 -0.96
C SER A 119 -1.74 21.20 -1.33
N ALA A 120 -2.67 20.41 -0.76
CA ALA A 120 -4.10 20.62 -0.96
C ALA A 120 -4.57 21.98 -0.43
N THR A 121 -4.12 22.36 0.77
CA THR A 121 -4.44 23.69 1.35
C THR A 121 -3.85 24.82 0.51
N ALA A 122 -2.62 24.68 0.06
CA ALA A 122 -1.98 25.67 -0.82
C ALA A 122 -2.71 25.84 -2.17
N ALA A 123 -3.33 24.76 -2.66
CA ALA A 123 -4.16 24.77 -3.87
C ALA A 123 -5.58 25.33 -3.64
N GLY A 124 -5.98 25.62 -2.40
CA GLY A 124 -7.29 26.20 -2.06
C GLY A 124 -8.30 25.25 -1.41
N ALA A 125 -7.94 23.99 -1.14
CA ALA A 125 -8.81 23.08 -0.38
C ALA A 125 -8.88 23.51 1.10
N THR A 126 -10.05 23.34 1.71
CA THR A 126 -10.19 23.41 3.17
C THR A 126 -9.91 22.07 3.80
N VAL A 127 -8.99 21.98 4.76
CA VAL A 127 -8.66 20.76 5.48
C VAL A 127 -8.98 20.94 6.96
N LEU A 128 -9.97 20.21 7.47
CA LEU A 128 -10.33 20.18 8.89
C LEU A 128 -9.72 18.93 9.54
N ARG A 129 -8.92 19.14 10.59
CA ARG A 129 -8.34 18.05 11.40
C ARG A 129 -9.03 17.95 12.76
N GLY A 130 -9.00 16.76 13.37
CA GLY A 130 -9.67 16.49 14.63
C GLY A 130 -11.18 16.38 14.50
N VAL A 131 -11.66 16.04 13.29
CA VAL A 131 -13.07 15.79 13.02
C VAL A 131 -13.49 14.45 13.63
N SER A 132 -14.67 14.40 14.21
CA SER A 132 -15.24 13.19 14.80
C SER A 132 -16.67 12.95 14.32
N ASN A 133 -17.21 11.77 14.64
CA ASN A 133 -18.60 11.38 14.37
C ASN A 133 -19.08 11.60 12.92
N THR A 134 -18.16 11.49 11.95
CA THR A 134 -18.50 11.65 10.53
C THR A 134 -19.49 10.57 10.10
N ARG A 135 -20.60 11.02 9.53
CA ARG A 135 -21.66 10.17 8.97
C ARG A 135 -21.96 10.60 7.54
N VAL A 136 -22.00 9.63 6.65
CA VAL A 136 -22.31 9.80 5.22
C VAL A 136 -23.61 9.09 4.92
N THR A 137 -24.53 9.78 4.28
CA THR A 137 -25.76 9.19 3.76
C THR A 137 -25.78 9.38 2.25
N PRO A 138 -25.82 8.28 1.46
CA PRO A 138 -25.95 8.36 0.00
C PRO A 138 -27.21 9.12 -0.43
N GLY A 139 -27.18 9.68 -1.60
CA GLY A 139 -28.29 10.41 -2.20
C GLY A 139 -27.84 11.41 -3.27
N SER A 140 -28.78 12.09 -3.89
CA SER A 140 -28.55 13.10 -4.90
C SER A 140 -29.25 14.42 -4.49
N PRO A 141 -28.55 15.32 -3.76
CA PRO A 141 -27.16 15.24 -3.26
C PRO A 141 -26.99 14.36 -2.00
N PRO A 142 -25.80 13.81 -1.74
CA PRO A 142 -25.47 13.09 -0.51
C PRO A 142 -25.43 14.03 0.69
N THR A 143 -25.54 13.47 1.90
CA THR A 143 -25.44 14.24 3.14
C THR A 143 -24.23 13.79 3.94
N VAL A 144 -23.45 14.74 4.48
CA VAL A 144 -22.35 14.49 5.42
C VAL A 144 -22.60 15.28 6.69
N THR A 145 -22.61 14.57 7.83
CA THR A 145 -22.66 15.20 9.16
C THR A 145 -21.40 14.86 9.92
N PHE A 146 -20.82 15.81 10.63
CA PHE A 146 -19.61 15.64 11.42
C PHE A 146 -19.55 16.63 12.59
N ASP A 147 -18.76 16.29 13.61
CA ASP A 147 -18.45 17.16 14.73
C ASP A 147 -17.03 17.70 14.60
N HIS A 148 -16.88 19.02 14.80
CA HIS A 148 -15.61 19.69 14.82
C HIS A 148 -15.64 20.85 15.82
N GLN A 149 -14.67 20.91 16.74
CA GLN A 149 -14.54 21.93 17.78
C GLN A 149 -15.82 22.13 18.63
N GLY A 150 -16.53 21.05 18.90
CA GLY A 150 -17.75 21.06 19.72
C GLY A 150 -19.04 21.40 18.96
N GLU A 151 -18.96 21.68 17.69
CA GLU A 151 -20.11 21.98 16.84
C GLU A 151 -20.39 20.81 15.88
N THR A 152 -21.68 20.48 15.70
CA THR A 152 -22.15 19.53 14.70
C THR A 152 -22.54 20.29 13.42
N THR A 153 -21.92 19.91 12.31
CA THR A 153 -22.17 20.49 10.98
C THR A 153 -22.77 19.44 10.06
N THR A 154 -23.76 19.84 9.28
CA THR A 154 -24.35 19.02 8.21
C THR A 154 -24.22 19.74 6.87
N LEU A 155 -23.68 19.05 5.86
CA LEU A 155 -23.45 19.55 4.50
C LEU A 155 -24.12 18.65 3.47
N ARG A 156 -24.45 19.24 2.32
CA ARG A 156 -24.98 18.54 1.13
C ARG A 156 -24.10 18.87 -0.08
N PRO A 157 -22.92 18.25 -0.20
CA PRO A 157 -22.06 18.45 -1.37
C PRO A 157 -22.65 17.78 -2.61
N ARG A 158 -22.07 18.03 -3.78
CA ARG A 158 -22.42 17.29 -5.00
C ARG A 158 -21.91 15.86 -4.96
N LEU A 159 -20.76 15.62 -4.31
CA LEU A 159 -20.15 14.30 -4.16
C LEU A 159 -19.44 14.17 -2.81
N VAL A 160 -19.48 12.96 -2.25
CA VAL A 160 -18.63 12.54 -1.13
C VAL A 160 -17.60 11.52 -1.63
N VAL A 161 -16.35 11.69 -1.23
CA VAL A 161 -15.30 10.69 -1.48
C VAL A 161 -14.90 10.06 -0.14
N GLY A 162 -15.12 8.75 0.01
CA GLY A 162 -14.65 7.97 1.15
C GLY A 162 -13.18 7.58 0.95
N ALA A 163 -12.29 8.18 1.75
CA ALA A 163 -10.84 7.94 1.78
C ALA A 163 -10.35 7.67 3.21
N ASP A 164 -11.22 7.17 4.08
CA ASP A 164 -11.03 7.00 5.52
C ASP A 164 -10.27 5.72 5.90
N GLY A 165 -9.75 4.98 4.90
CA GLY A 165 -8.82 3.88 5.06
C GLY A 165 -9.45 2.61 5.64
N ARG A 166 -8.59 1.67 6.09
CA ARG A 166 -9.00 0.32 6.53
C ARG A 166 -9.98 0.27 7.70
N HIS A 167 -10.00 1.30 8.54
CA HIS A 167 -10.84 1.40 9.74
C HIS A 167 -11.91 2.49 9.60
N GLY A 168 -12.09 3.00 8.38
CA GLY A 168 -13.14 3.92 8.03
C GLY A 168 -14.53 3.26 8.11
N LYS A 169 -15.54 4.10 8.20
CA LYS A 169 -16.93 3.66 8.25
C LYS A 169 -17.74 4.04 7.00
N THR A 170 -17.12 4.79 6.09
CA THR A 170 -17.84 5.28 4.90
C THR A 170 -18.37 4.13 4.06
N ALA A 171 -17.58 3.06 3.86
CA ALA A 171 -18.03 1.86 3.13
C ALA A 171 -19.26 1.22 3.75
N GLU A 172 -19.29 1.03 5.07
CA GLU A 172 -20.44 0.50 5.81
C GLU A 172 -21.65 1.42 5.71
N GLN A 173 -21.44 2.72 5.86
CA GLN A 173 -22.51 3.74 5.84
C GLN A 173 -23.22 3.84 4.50
N ILE A 174 -22.54 3.56 3.40
CA ILE A 174 -23.14 3.53 2.06
C ILE A 174 -23.70 2.16 1.67
N GLY A 175 -23.65 1.17 2.58
CA GLY A 175 -24.14 -0.18 2.32
C GLY A 175 -23.23 -1.00 1.38
N ALA A 176 -21.97 -0.61 1.19
CA ALA A 176 -21.04 -1.34 0.35
C ALA A 176 -20.70 -2.71 0.95
N LYS A 177 -20.74 -3.75 0.11
CA LYS A 177 -20.47 -5.12 0.54
C LYS A 177 -18.96 -5.38 0.59
N LEU A 178 -18.38 -5.26 1.78
CA LEU A 178 -16.98 -5.65 1.99
C LEU A 178 -16.85 -7.18 1.97
N GLN A 179 -16.01 -7.69 1.10
CA GLN A 179 -15.57 -9.08 1.03
C GLN A 179 -14.18 -9.18 1.64
N GLN A 180 -13.84 -10.34 2.20
CA GLN A 180 -12.52 -10.56 2.81
C GLN A 180 -12.16 -12.04 2.79
N ASP A 181 -10.85 -12.31 2.68
CA ASP A 181 -10.27 -13.63 2.91
C ASP A 181 -9.97 -13.84 4.40
N GLU A 182 -9.84 -15.09 4.82
CA GLU A 182 -9.33 -15.40 6.15
C GLU A 182 -7.86 -14.97 6.28
N PRO A 183 -7.45 -14.46 7.45
CA PRO A 183 -6.05 -14.18 7.70
C PRO A 183 -5.19 -15.47 7.60
N HIS A 184 -4.06 -15.39 6.91
CA HIS A 184 -3.19 -16.55 6.69
C HIS A 184 -1.78 -16.39 7.26
N HIS A 185 -1.36 -15.21 7.66
CA HIS A 185 -0.11 -14.96 8.38
C HIS A 185 -0.19 -13.69 9.22
N ARG A 186 0.81 -13.45 10.06
CA ARG A 186 1.00 -12.19 10.78
C ARG A 186 2.12 -11.40 10.17
N PHE A 187 1.99 -10.10 10.24
CA PHE A 187 2.98 -9.17 9.78
C PHE A 187 3.30 -8.16 10.89
N SER A 188 4.57 -7.82 11.01
CA SER A 188 5.02 -6.72 11.86
C SER A 188 5.99 -5.84 11.10
N GLY A 189 6.08 -4.58 11.48
CA GLY A 189 7.03 -3.66 10.89
C GLY A 189 7.58 -2.69 11.90
N MET A 190 8.78 -2.16 11.62
CA MET A 190 9.47 -1.18 12.43
C MET A 190 10.39 -0.33 11.57
N LEU A 191 10.48 0.96 11.88
CA LEU A 191 11.49 1.85 11.29
C LEU A 191 12.74 1.82 12.16
N VAL A 192 13.90 1.68 11.52
CA VAL A 192 15.21 1.60 12.16
C VAL A 192 16.13 2.63 11.54
N ASP A 193 16.93 3.30 12.35
CA ASP A 193 18.02 4.17 11.89
C ASP A 193 19.41 3.67 12.36
N ASN A 194 20.42 4.44 12.02
CA ASN A 194 21.81 4.14 12.35
C ASN A 194 22.28 2.79 11.76
N VAL A 195 21.95 2.56 10.48
CA VAL A 195 22.38 1.39 9.69
C VAL A 195 23.22 1.84 8.47
N PRO A 196 24.34 2.55 8.67
CA PRO A 196 25.12 3.13 7.56
C PRO A 196 25.85 2.09 6.71
N GLU A 197 26.04 0.89 7.24
CA GLU A 197 26.73 -0.20 6.52
C GLU A 197 25.81 -0.92 5.52
N TRP A 198 24.49 -0.73 5.62
CA TRP A 198 23.57 -1.30 4.64
C TRP A 198 23.54 -0.46 3.36
N ARG A 199 23.50 -1.13 2.22
CA ARG A 199 23.44 -0.47 0.90
C ARG A 199 22.09 0.21 0.70
N GLU A 200 22.10 1.53 0.61
CA GLU A 200 20.87 2.34 0.46
C GLU A 200 20.15 2.10 -0.88
N ASP A 201 20.83 1.59 -1.90
CA ASP A 201 20.25 1.27 -3.20
C ASP A 201 19.53 -0.09 -3.25
N THR A 202 19.69 -0.92 -2.21
CA THR A 202 19.29 -2.33 -2.25
C THR A 202 18.18 -2.65 -1.24
N GLN A 203 17.02 -3.04 -1.76
CA GLN A 203 15.97 -3.71 -0.98
C GLN A 203 16.13 -5.22 -1.07
N PHE A 204 15.65 -5.94 -0.06
CA PHE A 204 15.61 -7.39 -0.11
C PHE A 204 14.38 -7.97 0.56
N ILE A 205 14.09 -9.22 0.18
CA ILE A 205 13.23 -10.15 0.92
C ILE A 205 14.04 -11.40 1.22
N SER A 206 13.74 -12.06 2.34
CA SER A 206 14.34 -13.36 2.67
C SER A 206 13.36 -14.21 3.47
N THR A 207 13.36 -15.53 3.22
CA THR A 207 12.71 -16.51 4.08
C THR A 207 13.76 -17.40 4.69
N GLU A 208 13.83 -17.42 6.04
CA GLU A 208 14.76 -18.23 6.80
C GLU A 208 14.09 -18.70 8.10
N GLY A 209 14.15 -20.02 8.38
CA GLY A 209 13.51 -20.61 9.55
C GLY A 209 11.98 -20.44 9.52
N ASP A 210 11.46 -19.69 10.49
CA ASP A 210 10.02 -19.45 10.66
C ASP A 210 9.61 -17.98 10.43
N VAL A 211 10.43 -17.23 9.68
CA VAL A 211 10.17 -15.83 9.32
C VAL A 211 10.42 -15.54 7.84
N ASN A 212 9.58 -14.68 7.32
CA ASN A 212 9.85 -13.93 6.10
C ASN A 212 10.20 -12.50 6.48
N VAL A 213 11.30 -11.96 5.95
CA VAL A 213 11.74 -10.59 6.25
C VAL A 213 11.83 -9.74 5.00
N LEU A 214 11.54 -8.46 5.15
CA LEU A 214 11.63 -7.46 4.09
C LEU A 214 12.35 -6.22 4.61
N ALA A 215 13.22 -5.64 3.80
CA ALA A 215 13.95 -4.42 4.13
C ALA A 215 13.90 -3.42 2.98
N PHE A 216 13.47 -2.20 3.30
CA PHE A 216 13.30 -1.10 2.35
C PHE A 216 14.06 0.13 2.85
N PRO A 217 15.25 0.42 2.30
CA PRO A 217 16.01 1.62 2.63
C PRO A 217 15.19 2.90 2.34
N GLN A 218 15.30 3.86 3.25
CA GLN A 218 14.65 5.18 3.13
C GLN A 218 15.67 6.32 2.99
N GLY A 219 16.96 5.98 2.83
CA GLY A 219 18.06 6.93 2.76
C GLY A 219 18.52 7.44 4.14
N GLY A 220 19.75 7.92 4.20
CA GLY A 220 20.37 8.46 5.42
C GLY A 220 20.53 7.45 6.54
N GLY A 221 20.83 6.19 6.21
CA GLY A 221 21.01 5.10 7.18
C GLY A 221 19.71 4.63 7.84
N ARG A 222 18.54 4.98 7.29
CA ARG A 222 17.23 4.51 7.77
C ARG A 222 16.68 3.40 6.89
N ILE A 223 16.07 2.41 7.53
CA ILE A 223 15.48 1.26 6.84
C ILE A 223 14.12 0.96 7.46
N ARG A 224 13.08 0.82 6.64
CA ARG A 224 11.81 0.23 7.04
C ARG A 224 11.94 -1.28 6.92
N LEU A 225 11.73 -1.96 8.03
CA LEU A 225 11.82 -3.40 8.17
C LEU A 225 10.43 -4.00 8.39
N TYR A 226 10.21 -5.19 7.84
CA TYR A 226 9.02 -6.00 8.10
C TYR A 226 9.40 -7.45 8.34
N ILE A 227 8.62 -8.14 9.19
CA ILE A 227 8.68 -9.59 9.35
C ILE A 227 7.28 -10.19 9.20
N GLY A 228 7.20 -11.27 8.43
CA GLY A 228 6.05 -12.16 8.32
C GLY A 228 6.30 -13.45 9.12
N PHE A 229 5.28 -13.97 9.80
CA PHE A 229 5.36 -15.21 10.58
C PHE A 229 3.99 -15.87 10.75
N ALA A 230 3.95 -17.12 11.18
CA ALA A 230 2.73 -17.91 11.27
C ALA A 230 1.67 -17.31 12.20
N LEU A 231 0.38 -17.53 11.88
CA LEU A 231 -0.76 -17.01 12.64
C LEU A 231 -0.75 -17.40 14.11
N GLU A 232 -0.28 -18.61 14.43
CA GLU A 232 -0.25 -19.20 15.74
C GLU A 232 0.71 -18.47 16.69
N GLN A 233 1.73 -17.83 16.15
CA GLN A 233 2.77 -17.13 16.90
C GLN A 233 2.33 -15.75 17.41
N LYS A 234 1.13 -15.64 17.96
CA LYS A 234 0.48 -14.39 18.41
C LYS A 234 1.32 -13.57 19.38
N THR A 235 2.14 -14.23 20.18
CA THR A 235 2.95 -13.62 21.24
C THR A 235 4.41 -13.40 20.88
N ARG A 236 4.82 -13.73 19.63
CA ARG A 236 6.23 -13.65 19.19
C ARG A 236 6.90 -12.32 19.54
N LEU A 237 6.21 -11.22 19.33
CA LEU A 237 6.70 -9.87 19.58
C LEU A 237 5.99 -9.15 20.76
N ALA A 238 5.29 -9.90 21.61
CA ALA A 238 4.56 -9.31 22.73
C ALA A 238 5.48 -8.79 23.85
N GLY A 239 5.03 -7.73 24.56
CA GLY A 239 5.73 -7.17 25.71
C GLY A 239 6.90 -6.25 25.38
N ALA A 240 7.56 -5.71 26.42
CA ALA A 240 8.58 -4.67 26.30
C ALA A 240 9.81 -5.07 25.45
N GLN A 241 10.10 -6.37 25.35
CA GLN A 241 11.22 -6.88 24.56
C GLN A 241 10.83 -7.18 23.09
N GLY A 242 9.60 -6.86 22.68
CA GLY A 242 9.13 -7.07 21.30
C GLY A 242 10.04 -6.45 20.24
N PRO A 243 10.42 -5.17 20.36
CA PRO A 243 11.34 -4.52 19.43
C PRO A 243 12.72 -5.21 19.34
N GLN A 244 13.25 -5.69 20.48
CA GLN A 244 14.52 -6.41 20.50
C GLN A 244 14.41 -7.75 19.75
N ARG A 245 13.35 -8.53 20.03
CA ARG A 245 13.10 -9.80 19.29
C ARG A 245 12.85 -9.58 17.81
N PHE A 246 12.23 -8.45 17.45
CA PHE A 246 12.05 -8.06 16.05
C PHE A 246 13.39 -7.86 15.37
N LEU A 247 14.31 -7.10 15.95
CA LEU A 247 15.65 -6.87 15.40
C LEU A 247 16.48 -8.16 15.34
N GLU A 248 16.38 -9.01 16.36
CA GLU A 248 17.08 -10.28 16.40
C GLU A 248 16.68 -11.22 15.25
N ALA A 249 15.42 -11.13 14.79
CA ALA A 249 14.94 -11.88 13.63
C ALA A 249 15.64 -11.47 12.31
N PHE A 250 16.39 -10.37 12.29
CA PHE A 250 17.20 -9.94 11.15
C PHE A 250 18.65 -10.46 11.20
N ARG A 251 19.04 -11.28 12.18
CA ARG A 251 20.32 -12.02 12.16
C ARG A 251 20.18 -13.25 11.29
N LEU A 252 20.34 -13.07 9.99
CA LEU A 252 20.08 -14.08 8.96
C LEU A 252 21.36 -14.58 8.33
N ASN A 253 21.53 -15.90 8.27
CA ASN A 253 22.65 -16.52 7.58
C ASN A 253 22.57 -16.35 6.05
N SER A 254 21.33 -16.30 5.53
CA SER A 254 21.06 -16.11 4.11
C SER A 254 21.37 -14.71 3.59
N VAL A 255 21.46 -13.69 4.48
CA VAL A 255 21.58 -12.28 4.09
C VAL A 255 22.92 -11.69 4.57
N PRO A 256 23.91 -11.53 3.69
CA PRO A 256 25.20 -10.93 4.06
C PRO A 256 25.04 -9.51 4.63
N GLY A 257 25.64 -9.24 5.77
CA GLY A 257 25.60 -7.92 6.42
C GLY A 257 24.31 -7.64 7.22
N SER A 258 23.41 -8.61 7.37
CA SER A 258 22.17 -8.45 8.15
C SER A 258 22.40 -8.14 9.63
N ASP A 259 23.55 -8.49 10.21
CA ASP A 259 23.93 -8.10 11.56
C ASP A 259 23.97 -6.58 11.77
N ALA A 260 24.33 -5.81 10.76
CA ALA A 260 24.30 -4.35 10.81
C ALA A 260 22.84 -3.85 10.95
N ILE A 261 21.89 -4.48 10.27
CA ILE A 261 20.45 -4.19 10.39
C ILE A 261 19.96 -4.52 11.80
N ALA A 262 20.32 -5.71 12.31
CA ALA A 262 19.95 -6.16 13.65
C ALA A 262 20.54 -5.29 14.77
N ALA A 263 21.66 -4.63 14.53
CA ALA A 263 22.29 -3.66 15.43
C ALA A 263 21.73 -2.24 15.33
N GLY A 264 20.84 -1.97 14.39
CA GLY A 264 20.22 -0.66 14.18
C GLY A 264 19.35 -0.21 15.35
N ARG A 265 19.06 1.09 15.42
CA ARG A 265 18.27 1.71 16.48
C ARG A 265 16.79 1.84 16.09
N PRO A 266 15.84 1.23 16.82
CA PRO A 266 14.41 1.46 16.59
C PRO A 266 14.04 2.93 16.77
N ILE A 267 13.30 3.50 15.82
CA ILE A 267 12.79 4.89 15.88
C ILE A 267 11.29 4.97 15.63
N GLY A 268 10.60 3.84 15.53
CA GLY A 268 9.16 3.75 15.36
C GLY A 268 8.55 2.62 16.18
N PRO A 269 7.22 2.50 16.17
CA PRO A 269 6.53 1.42 16.87
C PRO A 269 6.80 0.06 16.21
N CYS A 270 6.76 -1.00 17.03
CA CYS A 270 6.71 -2.39 16.58
C CYS A 270 5.27 -2.89 16.72
N LEU A 271 4.50 -2.86 15.64
CA LEU A 271 3.09 -3.25 15.64
C LEU A 271 2.90 -4.56 14.90
N VAL A 272 2.03 -5.42 15.44
CA VAL A 272 1.70 -6.74 14.86
C VAL A 272 0.24 -6.79 14.48
N TYR A 273 -0.05 -7.29 13.28
CA TYR A 273 -1.41 -7.47 12.79
C TYR A 273 -1.53 -8.72 11.90
N PRO A 274 -2.72 -9.36 11.89
CA PRO A 274 -3.01 -10.41 10.93
C PRO A 274 -3.22 -9.82 9.54
N ASN A 275 -2.83 -10.55 8.51
CA ASN A 275 -2.92 -10.14 7.13
C ASN A 275 -3.94 -10.95 6.34
N ASN A 276 -4.70 -10.23 5.56
CA ASN A 276 -5.65 -10.74 4.59
C ASN A 276 -5.97 -9.68 3.54
N ASP A 277 -6.53 -10.11 2.44
CA ASP A 277 -7.14 -9.23 1.45
C ASP A 277 -8.56 -8.83 1.83
N THR A 278 -8.96 -7.63 1.45
CA THR A 278 -10.37 -7.20 1.47
C THR A 278 -10.69 -6.45 0.19
N TRP A 279 -11.94 -6.54 -0.31
CA TRP A 279 -12.35 -5.84 -1.52
C TRP A 279 -13.85 -5.51 -1.55
N ILE A 280 -14.18 -4.51 -2.34
CA ILE A 280 -15.53 -4.08 -2.67
C ILE A 280 -15.62 -4.06 -4.20
N ASP A 281 -16.56 -4.80 -4.77
CA ASP A 281 -16.71 -4.90 -6.23
C ASP A 281 -17.27 -3.61 -6.85
N GLU A 282 -18.17 -2.94 -6.14
CA GLU A 282 -18.78 -1.68 -6.53
C GLU A 282 -18.47 -0.61 -5.46
N PRO A 283 -17.28 0.05 -5.56
CA PRO A 283 -16.81 1.00 -4.55
C PRO A 283 -17.49 2.37 -4.69
N PHE A 284 -18.80 2.40 -4.93
CA PHE A 284 -19.57 3.62 -5.07
C PHE A 284 -21.05 3.37 -4.73
N ALA A 285 -21.76 4.44 -4.42
CA ALA A 285 -23.21 4.50 -4.26
C ALA A 285 -23.69 5.88 -4.77
N GLU A 286 -24.99 6.14 -4.74
CA GLU A 286 -25.52 7.42 -5.18
C GLU A 286 -24.87 8.60 -4.43
N GLY A 287 -24.15 9.46 -5.18
CA GLY A 287 -23.44 10.62 -4.64
C GLY A 287 -22.18 10.29 -3.82
N VAL A 288 -21.71 9.04 -3.80
CA VAL A 288 -20.53 8.64 -3.02
C VAL A 288 -19.61 7.70 -3.82
N VAL A 289 -18.29 7.92 -3.75
CA VAL A 289 -17.27 7.01 -4.28
C VAL A 289 -16.21 6.73 -3.22
N LEU A 290 -15.67 5.50 -3.19
CA LEU A 290 -14.62 5.06 -2.27
C LEU A 290 -13.28 4.92 -3.02
N ILE A 291 -12.17 5.28 -2.34
CA ILE A 291 -10.80 5.15 -2.87
C ILE A 291 -9.85 4.55 -1.82
N GLY A 292 -8.75 3.94 -2.30
CA GLY A 292 -7.73 3.35 -1.45
C GLY A 292 -8.26 2.24 -0.56
N ASP A 293 -7.76 2.15 0.68
CA ASP A 293 -8.15 1.10 1.63
C ASP A 293 -9.63 1.17 2.05
N ALA A 294 -10.31 2.30 1.88
CA ALA A 294 -11.76 2.41 2.11
C ALA A 294 -12.57 1.58 1.10
N ALA A 295 -12.02 1.35 -0.10
CA ALA A 295 -12.62 0.50 -1.14
C ALA A 295 -12.09 -0.95 -1.08
N GLY A 296 -11.34 -1.31 -0.04
CA GLY A 296 -10.67 -2.61 0.13
C GLY A 296 -9.16 -2.55 -0.08
N ARG A 297 -8.45 -3.41 0.61
CA ARG A 297 -6.97 -3.45 0.66
C ARG A 297 -6.42 -4.78 0.14
N ASN A 298 -5.20 -4.73 -0.37
CA ASN A 298 -4.40 -5.91 -0.69
C ASN A 298 -3.55 -6.31 0.51
N ASP A 299 -3.22 -7.60 0.62
CA ASP A 299 -2.27 -8.08 1.62
C ASP A 299 -0.94 -7.32 1.51
N PRO A 300 -0.47 -6.73 2.62
CA PRO A 300 0.74 -5.91 2.60
C PRO A 300 2.03 -6.66 2.29
N ILE A 301 2.04 -8.00 2.23
CA ILE A 301 3.23 -8.80 1.89
C ILE A 301 3.84 -8.40 0.55
N THR A 302 3.04 -7.89 -0.38
CA THR A 302 3.49 -7.42 -1.69
C THR A 302 3.67 -5.89 -1.79
N GLY A 303 3.36 -5.12 -0.74
CA GLY A 303 3.60 -3.68 -0.66
C GLY A 303 2.77 -2.79 -1.58
N GLN A 304 1.59 -3.22 -2.06
CA GLN A 304 0.88 -2.55 -3.17
C GLN A 304 -0.01 -1.36 -2.77
N GLY A 305 -0.31 -1.16 -1.48
CA GLY A 305 -1.34 -0.22 -1.01
C GLY A 305 -1.19 1.22 -1.52
N LEU A 306 0.03 1.75 -1.58
CA LEU A 306 0.27 3.11 -2.07
C LEU A 306 0.04 3.25 -3.57
N SER A 307 0.49 2.29 -4.36
CA SER A 307 0.29 2.28 -5.81
C SER A 307 -1.19 2.14 -6.19
N ILE A 308 -1.92 1.26 -5.47
CA ILE A 308 -3.37 1.13 -5.59
C ILE A 308 -4.05 2.47 -5.31
N THR A 309 -3.70 3.12 -4.20
CA THR A 309 -4.31 4.39 -3.79
C THR A 309 -4.06 5.50 -4.80
N HIS A 310 -2.83 5.67 -5.30
CA HIS A 310 -2.55 6.69 -6.30
C HIS A 310 -3.29 6.45 -7.61
N ARG A 311 -3.44 5.19 -8.03
CA ARG A 311 -4.22 4.84 -9.22
C ARG A 311 -5.72 5.11 -9.04
N ASP A 312 -6.29 4.74 -7.88
CA ASP A 312 -7.68 5.09 -7.54
C ASP A 312 -7.89 6.61 -7.62
N VAL A 313 -6.98 7.38 -7.02
CA VAL A 313 -7.03 8.86 -7.04
C VAL A 313 -6.97 9.39 -8.47
N ARG A 314 -6.05 8.90 -9.31
CA ARG A 314 -5.94 9.36 -10.69
C ARG A 314 -7.22 9.08 -11.49
N ILE A 315 -7.75 7.87 -11.41
CA ILE A 315 -8.97 7.51 -12.16
C ILE A 315 -10.16 8.35 -11.68
N VAL A 316 -10.37 8.46 -10.37
CA VAL A 316 -11.49 9.26 -9.83
C VAL A 316 -11.31 10.74 -10.14
N ARG A 317 -10.09 11.30 -10.04
CA ARG A 317 -9.80 12.67 -10.49
C ARG A 317 -10.17 12.87 -11.96
N ASP A 318 -9.75 11.96 -12.83
CA ASP A 318 -9.99 12.08 -14.28
C ASP A 318 -11.49 12.05 -14.60
N ILE A 319 -12.27 11.23 -13.89
CA ILE A 319 -13.73 11.23 -14.00
C ILE A 319 -14.31 12.58 -13.55
N LEU A 320 -13.90 13.08 -12.39
CA LEU A 320 -14.47 14.31 -11.81
C LEU A 320 -14.11 15.57 -12.62
N LEU A 321 -12.95 15.58 -13.28
CA LEU A 321 -12.51 16.71 -14.11
C LEU A 321 -12.92 16.58 -15.57
N GLY A 322 -13.23 15.37 -16.02
CA GLY A 322 -13.60 15.10 -17.42
C GLY A 322 -15.06 15.42 -17.74
N ASP A 323 -15.95 15.28 -16.77
CA ASP A 323 -17.38 15.56 -16.93
C ASP A 323 -17.95 16.21 -15.66
N SER A 324 -18.94 17.09 -15.83
CA SER A 324 -19.69 17.67 -14.72
C SER A 324 -20.77 16.73 -14.17
N ASN A 325 -21.10 15.64 -14.87
CA ASN A 325 -22.04 14.62 -14.41
C ASN A 325 -21.34 13.60 -13.50
N TRP A 326 -21.50 13.75 -12.18
CA TRP A 326 -20.92 12.85 -11.18
C TRP A 326 -21.96 11.82 -10.69
N SER A 327 -22.80 11.32 -11.61
CA SER A 327 -23.75 10.26 -11.31
C SER A 327 -23.06 8.93 -11.02
N THR A 328 -23.78 7.99 -10.42
CA THR A 328 -23.30 6.64 -10.14
C THR A 328 -22.72 5.95 -11.38
N ASP A 329 -23.35 6.15 -12.55
CA ASP A 329 -22.92 5.56 -13.82
C ASP A 329 -21.51 6.02 -14.25
N ALA A 330 -21.12 7.25 -13.88
CA ALA A 330 -19.77 7.77 -14.17
C ALA A 330 -18.65 6.94 -13.48
N PHE A 331 -18.98 6.26 -12.38
CA PHE A 331 -18.00 5.45 -11.63
C PHE A 331 -18.02 3.96 -11.99
N VAL A 332 -18.93 3.50 -12.84
CA VAL A 332 -18.99 2.09 -13.29
C VAL A 332 -17.66 1.64 -13.94
N PRO A 333 -17.03 2.42 -14.84
CA PRO A 333 -15.73 2.05 -15.41
C PRO A 333 -14.62 1.95 -14.36
N TYR A 334 -14.62 2.82 -13.35
CA TYR A 334 -13.68 2.75 -12.23
C TYR A 334 -13.86 1.46 -11.42
N GLY A 335 -15.11 1.11 -11.09
CA GLY A 335 -15.41 -0.13 -10.37
C GLY A 335 -14.95 -1.37 -11.13
N ALA A 336 -15.21 -1.43 -12.43
CA ALA A 336 -14.82 -2.55 -13.30
C ALA A 336 -13.29 -2.70 -13.39
N GLU A 337 -12.57 -1.60 -13.63
CA GLU A 337 -11.10 -1.58 -13.67
C GLU A 337 -10.51 -2.00 -12.31
N ARG A 338 -11.01 -1.41 -11.22
CA ARG A 338 -10.54 -1.71 -9.88
C ARG A 338 -10.77 -3.16 -9.49
N LYS A 339 -11.92 -3.73 -9.82
CA LYS A 339 -12.25 -5.13 -9.56
C LYS A 339 -11.23 -6.08 -10.19
N GLU A 340 -10.90 -5.90 -11.47
CA GLU A 340 -9.93 -6.74 -12.17
C GLU A 340 -8.51 -6.50 -11.67
N ARG A 341 -8.10 -5.25 -11.49
CA ARG A 341 -6.80 -4.89 -10.92
C ARG A 341 -6.59 -5.53 -9.54
N MET A 342 -7.56 -5.40 -8.63
CA MET A 342 -7.48 -6.00 -7.30
C MET A 342 -7.50 -7.52 -7.34
N ARG A 343 -8.24 -8.14 -8.27
CA ARG A 343 -8.21 -9.60 -8.46
C ARG A 343 -6.79 -10.08 -8.80
N ARG A 344 -6.11 -9.44 -9.74
CA ARG A 344 -4.74 -9.78 -10.14
C ARG A 344 -3.74 -9.59 -9.00
N LEU A 345 -3.84 -8.48 -8.28
CA LEU A 345 -2.97 -8.19 -7.13
C LEU A 345 -3.19 -9.20 -5.99
N ARG A 346 -4.44 -9.61 -5.70
CA ARG A 346 -4.74 -10.67 -4.72
C ARG A 346 -4.13 -12.02 -5.11
N ILE A 347 -4.20 -12.38 -6.39
CA ILE A 347 -3.57 -13.63 -6.87
C ILE A 347 -2.06 -13.58 -6.65
N ALA A 348 -1.41 -12.48 -7.01
CA ALA A 348 0.03 -12.31 -6.78
C ALA A 348 0.39 -12.34 -5.29
N ALA A 349 -0.40 -11.67 -4.43
CA ALA A 349 -0.22 -11.70 -2.99
C ALA A 349 -0.41 -13.10 -2.39
N ARG A 350 -1.41 -13.85 -2.86
CA ARG A 350 -1.64 -15.25 -2.46
C ARG A 350 -0.46 -16.14 -2.83
N ILE A 351 0.07 -16.04 -4.06
CA ILE A 351 1.25 -16.78 -4.47
C ILE A 351 2.43 -16.45 -3.54
N THR A 352 2.67 -15.16 -3.29
CA THR A 352 3.75 -14.70 -2.40
C THR A 352 3.55 -15.22 -0.98
N ALA A 353 2.35 -15.15 -0.42
CA ALA A 353 2.06 -15.63 0.93
C ALA A 353 2.28 -17.16 1.07
N ILE A 354 1.87 -17.96 0.07
CA ILE A 354 2.09 -19.40 0.06
C ILE A 354 3.58 -19.76 -0.02
N LEU A 355 4.37 -18.98 -0.77
CA LEU A 355 5.80 -19.22 -0.90
C LEU A 355 6.59 -18.69 0.30
N ASP A 356 6.28 -17.49 0.78
CA ASP A 356 7.16 -16.75 1.69
C ASP A 356 6.64 -16.69 3.14
N ALA A 357 5.35 -17.00 3.39
CA ALA A 357 4.76 -16.94 4.73
C ALA A 357 4.23 -18.30 5.25
N GLU A 358 4.55 -19.40 4.58
CA GLU A 358 4.42 -20.77 5.07
C GLU A 358 5.82 -21.35 5.34
N PHE A 359 6.01 -22.06 6.47
CA PHE A 359 7.35 -22.34 7.02
C PHE A 359 7.63 -23.82 7.31
N ASP A 360 6.70 -24.73 7.01
CA ASP A 360 6.93 -26.16 7.18
C ASP A 360 7.85 -26.76 6.07
N ALA A 361 8.23 -28.02 6.23
CA ALA A 361 9.12 -28.70 5.29
C ALA A 361 8.52 -28.74 3.86
N ALA A 362 7.21 -28.91 3.72
CA ALA A 362 6.54 -28.96 2.43
C ALA A 362 6.54 -27.56 1.76
N ALA A 363 6.37 -26.48 2.54
CA ALA A 363 6.49 -25.12 2.05
C ALA A 363 7.91 -24.81 1.55
N ARG A 364 8.92 -25.27 2.27
CA ARG A 364 10.34 -25.13 1.88
C ARG A 364 10.63 -25.83 0.54
N GLU A 365 10.19 -27.09 0.38
CA GLU A 365 10.32 -27.80 -0.89
C GLU A 365 9.56 -27.09 -2.03
N ARG A 366 8.37 -26.59 -1.76
CA ARG A 366 7.57 -25.83 -2.72
C ARG A 366 8.28 -24.56 -3.18
N ARG A 367 8.91 -23.80 -2.27
CA ARG A 367 9.76 -22.63 -2.61
C ARG A 367 10.87 -23.00 -3.58
N GLY A 368 11.57 -24.09 -3.30
CA GLY A 368 12.64 -24.61 -4.17
C GLY A 368 12.14 -24.90 -5.59
N ARG A 369 11.03 -25.66 -5.72
CA ARG A 369 10.42 -25.95 -7.03
C ARG A 369 9.93 -24.69 -7.74
N ALA A 370 9.29 -23.76 -7.03
CA ALA A 370 8.83 -22.50 -7.61
C ALA A 370 10.01 -21.63 -8.10
N ALA A 371 11.14 -21.63 -7.37
CA ALA A 371 12.35 -20.93 -7.80
C ALA A 371 12.94 -21.51 -9.09
N GLU A 372 12.90 -22.83 -9.27
CA GLU A 372 13.31 -23.50 -10.52
C GLU A 372 12.39 -23.12 -11.68
N ARG A 373 11.05 -23.19 -11.47
CA ARG A 373 10.07 -22.79 -12.47
C ARG A 373 10.21 -21.32 -12.88
N ARG A 374 10.41 -20.42 -11.93
CA ARG A 374 10.63 -19.00 -12.19
C ARG A 374 11.81 -18.76 -13.13
N ARG A 375 12.88 -19.58 -13.04
CA ARG A 375 14.03 -19.48 -13.96
C ARG A 375 13.77 -20.06 -15.33
N ALA A 376 12.88 -21.05 -15.44
CA ALA A 376 12.57 -21.78 -16.68
C ALA A 376 11.42 -21.15 -17.48
N MET A 377 10.52 -20.41 -16.83
CA MET A 377 9.33 -19.84 -17.45
C MET A 377 9.62 -18.43 -18.00
N ALA A 378 8.91 -18.07 -19.05
CA ALA A 378 8.94 -16.70 -19.58
C ALA A 378 8.33 -15.70 -18.56
N PRO A 379 8.96 -14.52 -18.36
CA PRO A 379 8.49 -13.54 -17.37
C PRO A 379 7.00 -13.17 -17.51
N GLU A 380 6.49 -13.10 -18.73
CA GLU A 380 5.10 -12.79 -19.04
C GLU A 380 4.09 -13.83 -18.57
N SER A 381 4.55 -15.02 -18.18
CA SER A 381 3.72 -16.09 -17.60
C SER A 381 3.76 -16.17 -16.08
N LEU A 382 4.43 -15.22 -15.41
CA LEU A 382 4.69 -15.24 -13.98
C LEU A 382 3.88 -14.17 -13.22
N ALA A 383 2.68 -14.52 -12.75
CA ALA A 383 1.84 -13.62 -11.95
C ALA A 383 2.54 -13.07 -10.69
N ILE A 384 3.54 -13.78 -10.15
CA ILE A 384 4.35 -13.32 -9.00
C ILE A 384 5.15 -12.02 -9.29
N LEU A 385 5.34 -11.65 -10.55
CA LEU A 385 6.02 -10.39 -10.93
C LEU A 385 5.10 -9.16 -10.87
N THR A 386 3.78 -9.36 -10.80
CA THR A 386 2.78 -8.28 -10.77
C THR A 386 3.09 -7.16 -9.77
N PRO A 387 3.58 -7.42 -8.55
CA PRO A 387 3.93 -6.37 -7.59
C PRO A 387 4.94 -5.36 -8.09
N PHE A 388 5.79 -5.75 -9.01
CA PHE A 388 6.84 -4.88 -9.57
C PHE A 388 6.41 -4.21 -10.87
N ILE A 389 5.87 -4.98 -11.83
CA ILE A 389 5.58 -4.50 -13.19
C ILE A 389 4.17 -3.95 -13.36
N GLY A 390 3.31 -4.18 -12.38
CA GLY A 390 1.91 -3.74 -12.39
C GLY A 390 0.91 -4.79 -12.88
N PRO A 391 -0.35 -4.63 -12.49
CA PRO A 391 -1.40 -5.60 -12.79
C PRO A 391 -1.77 -5.67 -14.28
N ASP A 392 -1.50 -4.62 -15.05
CA ASP A 392 -1.84 -4.56 -16.48
C ASP A 392 -0.71 -5.06 -17.41
N ALA A 393 0.48 -5.30 -16.84
CA ALA A 393 1.66 -5.64 -17.63
C ALA A 393 1.64 -7.09 -18.16
N LEU A 394 0.82 -7.95 -17.58
CA LEU A 394 0.71 -9.35 -17.97
C LEU A 394 -0.65 -9.64 -18.62
N PRO A 395 -0.70 -10.60 -19.55
CA PRO A 395 -1.96 -11.09 -20.11
C PRO A 395 -2.79 -11.80 -19.02
N PRO A 396 -4.06 -12.17 -19.27
CA PRO A 396 -4.93 -12.74 -18.23
C PRO A 396 -4.57 -14.18 -17.83
N GLU A 397 -3.88 -14.95 -18.68
CA GLU A 397 -3.61 -16.38 -18.51
C GLU A 397 -2.83 -16.72 -17.22
N PRO A 398 -1.76 -15.98 -16.81
CA PRO A 398 -1.03 -16.24 -15.58
C PRO A 398 -1.87 -16.17 -14.30
N TYR A 399 -3.02 -15.50 -14.38
CA TYR A 399 -3.93 -15.33 -13.24
C TYR A 399 -5.06 -16.37 -13.21
N SER A 400 -5.00 -17.40 -14.04
CA SER A 400 -5.94 -18.52 -13.97
C SER A 400 -5.57 -19.46 -12.83
N ASP A 401 -6.57 -20.13 -12.23
CA ASP A 401 -6.33 -21.12 -11.17
C ASP A 401 -5.40 -22.25 -11.63
N ALA A 402 -5.51 -22.67 -12.89
CA ALA A 402 -4.65 -23.69 -13.47
C ALA A 402 -3.18 -23.23 -13.56
N ALA A 403 -2.92 -22.00 -14.00
CA ALA A 403 -1.56 -21.44 -14.07
C ALA A 403 -0.95 -21.28 -12.68
N VAL A 404 -1.73 -20.77 -11.71
CA VAL A 404 -1.31 -20.61 -10.32
C VAL A 404 -0.99 -21.97 -9.70
N ALA A 405 -1.87 -22.96 -9.86
CA ALA A 405 -1.64 -24.32 -9.36
C ALA A 405 -0.39 -24.95 -9.99
N ALA A 406 -0.19 -24.81 -11.30
CA ALA A 406 0.99 -25.31 -12.00
C ALA A 406 2.29 -24.65 -11.54
N PHE A 407 2.24 -23.35 -11.20
CA PHE A 407 3.40 -22.62 -10.68
C PHE A 407 3.75 -23.06 -9.25
N LEU A 408 2.77 -23.36 -8.41
CA LEU A 408 2.95 -23.73 -6.99
C LEU A 408 3.18 -25.25 -6.78
N ALA A 409 2.83 -26.12 -7.71
CA ALA A 409 3.01 -27.57 -7.60
C ALA A 409 4.47 -27.99 -7.43
#